data_930a6f309bc16b4efee30de11079f91b
#
_entry.id   930a6f309bc16b4efee30de11079f91b
#
_cell.length_a   1.000
_cell.length_b   1.000
_cell.length_c   1.000
_cell.angle_alpha   90.00
_cell.angle_beta   90.00
_cell.angle_gamma   90.00
#
_symmetry.space_group_name_H-M   'P 1'
#
loop_
_entity.id
_entity.type
_entity.pdbx_description
1 polymer ?
#
loop_
_entity_poly.entity_id
_entity_poly.type
_entity_poly.pdbx_seq_one_letter_code
_entity_poly.pdbx_strand_id
1 'polypeptide(L)'
;SFDSYRLALDEGVTILAGPNAAGKTNLIEALQLLTSGASFRHPTAAELVHDGVGSCKVELRLEGDGRVLDMGLSAGDGKRSFSRNGKRCSAAGVRGVLPSVLFCPDHLDMVKRGASVRRAALDDFGMQLSARYADLANTYGRCVTQRNALLKETWCCREMLGAWNDSIARAGSALLVHRLALLDRLAGHVRAAYGQVASGEAANVSYASTLGDLPQVEDREELKGWAYERMLAALDEHADEEIRRGVTL
;
A
#
# COMPACT_ATOMS: atom_id res chain seq x y z
N SER A 1 -16.43 19.73 4.13
CA SER A 1 -17.80 19.26 4.44
C SER A 1 -18.22 19.61 5.87
N PHE A 2 -17.27 19.72 6.80
CA PHE A 2 -17.54 20.07 8.21
C PHE A 2 -16.66 21.25 8.61
N ASP A 3 -17.24 22.23 9.30
CA ASP A 3 -16.47 23.28 9.96
C ASP A 3 -15.80 22.70 11.22
N SER A 4 -16.53 21.87 11.94
CA SER A 4 -16.03 21.06 13.05
C SER A 4 -16.92 19.84 13.23
N TYR A 5 -16.32 18.70 13.52
CA TYR A 5 -17.05 17.46 13.82
C TYR A 5 -16.27 16.62 14.82
N ARG A 6 -16.97 16.07 15.80
CA ARG A 6 -16.41 15.14 16.78
C ARG A 6 -17.23 13.86 16.79
N LEU A 7 -16.56 12.72 16.66
CA LEU A 7 -17.15 11.40 16.69
C LEU A 7 -16.45 10.57 17.76
N ALA A 8 -17.21 10.01 18.68
CA ALA A 8 -16.75 8.93 19.54
C ALA A 8 -17.14 7.60 18.90
N LEU A 9 -16.20 6.69 18.80
CA LEU A 9 -16.41 5.34 18.28
C LEU A 9 -16.28 4.38 19.45
N ASP A 10 -17.30 3.56 19.65
CA ASP A 10 -17.28 2.46 20.60
C ASP A 10 -16.83 1.17 19.94
N GLU A 11 -16.57 0.13 20.74
CA GLU A 11 -16.30 -1.21 20.22
C GLU A 11 -17.51 -1.76 19.45
N GLY A 12 -17.24 -2.57 18.43
CA GLY A 12 -18.25 -3.22 17.60
C GLY A 12 -18.61 -2.44 16.35
N VAL A 13 -19.89 -2.29 16.04
CA VAL A 13 -20.37 -1.72 14.78
C VAL A 13 -20.89 -0.31 14.97
N THR A 14 -20.31 0.65 14.26
CA THR A 14 -20.81 2.03 14.17
C THR A 14 -21.40 2.28 12.79
N ILE A 15 -22.64 2.74 12.70
CA ILE A 15 -23.34 3.04 11.45
C ILE A 15 -23.41 4.56 11.26
N LEU A 16 -22.85 5.04 10.14
CA LEU A 16 -22.95 6.44 9.71
C LEU A 16 -24.10 6.58 8.69
N ALA A 17 -25.22 7.13 9.14
CA ALA A 17 -26.39 7.37 8.30
C ALA A 17 -26.60 8.87 8.02
N GLY A 18 -27.18 9.19 6.85
CA GLY A 18 -27.47 10.57 6.44
C GLY A 18 -27.59 10.71 4.93
N PRO A 19 -28.04 11.86 4.44
CA PRO A 19 -28.24 12.14 3.01
C PRO A 19 -26.90 12.07 2.24
N ASN A 20 -26.99 12.02 0.92
CA ASN A 20 -25.81 12.13 0.06
C ASN A 20 -25.15 13.50 0.26
N ALA A 21 -23.84 13.56 0.10
CA ALA A 21 -23.01 14.75 0.33
C ALA A 21 -22.93 15.25 1.79
N ALA A 22 -23.53 14.57 2.77
CA ALA A 22 -23.43 14.92 4.21
C ALA A 22 -22.00 14.75 4.81
N GLY A 23 -21.03 14.25 4.03
CA GLY A 23 -19.65 14.10 4.50
C GLY A 23 -19.30 12.74 5.11
N LYS A 24 -20.20 11.74 5.08
CA LYS A 24 -19.95 10.39 5.61
C LYS A 24 -18.63 9.79 5.12
N THR A 25 -18.41 9.84 3.83
CA THR A 25 -17.19 9.32 3.19
C THR A 25 -15.95 10.09 3.62
N ASN A 26 -16.06 11.40 3.87
CA ASN A 26 -14.94 12.22 4.32
C ASN A 26 -14.51 11.85 5.76
N LEU A 27 -15.44 11.39 6.60
CA LEU A 27 -15.09 10.85 7.93
C LEU A 27 -14.30 9.56 7.82
N ILE A 28 -14.72 8.65 6.95
CA ILE A 28 -13.99 7.39 6.70
C ILE A 28 -12.60 7.68 6.08
N GLU A 29 -12.54 8.62 5.15
CA GLU A 29 -11.27 9.07 4.56
C GLU A 29 -10.32 9.68 5.60
N ALA A 30 -10.83 10.48 6.51
CA ALA A 30 -10.06 11.06 7.61
C ALA A 30 -9.47 9.98 8.53
N LEU A 31 -10.24 8.94 8.87
CA LEU A 31 -9.75 7.78 9.62
C LEU A 31 -8.67 7.05 8.84
N GLN A 32 -8.88 6.76 7.56
CA GLN A 32 -7.89 6.07 6.73
C GLN A 32 -6.58 6.86 6.62
N LEU A 33 -6.64 8.17 6.42
CA LEU A 33 -5.44 9.02 6.39
C LEU A 33 -4.62 8.92 7.67
N LEU A 34 -5.25 8.82 8.83
CA LEU A 34 -4.56 8.70 10.11
C LEU A 34 -4.07 7.28 10.42
N THR A 35 -4.68 6.24 9.85
CA THR A 35 -4.33 4.84 10.12
C THR A 35 -3.36 4.26 9.10
N SER A 36 -3.53 4.57 7.81
CA SER A 36 -2.68 4.08 6.71
C SER A 36 -1.68 5.10 6.18
N GLY A 37 -1.82 6.38 6.54
CA GLY A 37 -1.02 7.48 6.00
C GLY A 37 -1.35 7.87 4.56
N ALA A 38 -2.38 7.23 3.98
CA ALA A 38 -2.85 7.45 2.60
C ALA A 38 -4.38 7.44 2.56
N SER A 39 -4.97 7.91 1.47
CA SER A 39 -6.41 7.82 1.20
C SER A 39 -6.65 7.08 -0.11
N PHE A 40 -7.75 6.33 -0.17
CA PHE A 40 -8.22 5.66 -1.39
C PHE A 40 -8.57 6.62 -2.53
N ARG A 41 -8.84 7.89 -2.22
CA ARG A 41 -9.10 8.94 -3.20
C ARG A 41 -7.85 9.66 -3.68
N HIS A 42 -6.69 9.42 -3.05
CA HIS A 42 -5.42 10.08 -3.34
C HIS A 42 -5.50 11.62 -3.40
N PRO A 43 -6.19 12.30 -2.45
CA PRO A 43 -6.37 13.74 -2.51
C PRO A 43 -5.03 14.46 -2.43
N THR A 44 -4.95 15.60 -3.09
CA THR A 44 -3.89 16.60 -2.83
C THR A 44 -4.10 17.23 -1.46
N ALA A 45 -3.10 17.96 -0.95
CA ALA A 45 -3.26 18.67 0.31
C ALA A 45 -4.34 19.76 0.24
N ALA A 46 -4.53 20.39 -0.92
CA ALA A 46 -5.56 21.40 -1.15
C ALA A 46 -6.97 20.81 -1.11
N GLU A 47 -7.18 19.64 -1.68
CA GLU A 47 -8.50 18.97 -1.71
C GLU A 47 -8.97 18.48 -0.32
N LEU A 48 -8.05 18.38 0.65
CA LEU A 48 -8.41 18.07 2.03
C LEU A 48 -8.99 19.30 2.77
N VAL A 49 -8.71 20.51 2.29
CA VAL A 49 -9.12 21.76 2.92
C VAL A 49 -10.45 22.21 2.32
N HIS A 50 -11.36 22.70 3.16
CA HIS A 50 -12.63 23.25 2.69
C HIS A 50 -12.40 24.57 1.94
N ASP A 51 -13.16 24.80 0.88
CA ASP A 51 -13.08 26.06 0.12
C ASP A 51 -13.28 27.27 1.00
N GLY A 52 -12.41 28.26 0.84
CA GLY A 52 -12.44 29.50 1.64
C GLY A 52 -11.78 29.40 3.03
N VAL A 53 -11.25 28.23 3.41
CA VAL A 53 -10.52 28.02 4.66
C VAL A 53 -9.05 27.74 4.35
N GLY A 54 -8.13 28.31 5.14
CA GLY A 54 -6.68 28.19 4.88
C GLY A 54 -6.09 26.83 5.26
N SER A 55 -6.73 26.09 6.16
CA SER A 55 -6.21 24.79 6.64
C SER A 55 -7.30 23.90 7.22
N CYS A 56 -7.01 22.62 7.33
CA CYS A 56 -7.82 21.66 8.06
C CYS A 56 -6.97 20.85 9.04
N LYS A 57 -7.61 20.29 10.05
CA LYS A 57 -7.00 19.41 11.04
C LYS A 57 -7.90 18.20 11.29
N VAL A 58 -7.28 17.03 11.35
CA VAL A 58 -7.92 15.79 11.75
C VAL A 58 -7.14 15.21 12.92
N GLU A 59 -7.85 14.83 13.97
CA GLU A 59 -7.25 14.24 15.18
C GLU A 59 -7.96 12.93 15.50
N LEU A 60 -7.20 11.94 15.93
CA LEU A 60 -7.66 10.65 16.40
C LEU A 60 -7.00 10.36 17.74
N ARG A 61 -7.81 10.13 18.75
CA ARG A 61 -7.35 9.64 20.05
C ARG A 61 -7.73 8.18 20.20
N LEU A 62 -6.74 7.36 20.47
CA LEU A 62 -6.89 5.94 20.76
C LEU A 62 -6.60 5.71 22.23
N GLU A 63 -7.48 4.99 22.92
CA GLU A 63 -7.33 4.60 24.32
C GLU A 63 -7.42 3.08 24.41
N GLY A 64 -6.45 2.45 25.07
CA GLY A 64 -6.42 1.00 25.26
C GLY A 64 -5.18 0.56 26.02
N ASP A 65 -5.28 -0.55 26.74
CA ASP A 65 -4.19 -1.14 27.53
C ASP A 65 -3.48 -0.14 28.49
N GLY A 66 -4.25 0.79 29.06
CA GLY A 66 -3.72 1.84 29.95
C GLY A 66 -2.87 2.90 29.23
N ARG A 67 -2.92 2.98 27.92
CA ARG A 67 -2.18 3.94 27.09
C ARG A 67 -3.13 4.82 26.29
N VAL A 68 -2.70 6.06 26.09
CA VAL A 68 -3.38 7.02 25.20
C VAL A 68 -2.41 7.35 24.07
N LEU A 69 -2.93 7.32 22.86
CA LEU A 69 -2.20 7.69 21.66
C LEU A 69 -2.98 8.73 20.89
N ASP A 70 -2.37 9.88 20.70
CA ASP A 70 -2.93 10.95 19.88
C ASP A 70 -2.25 10.96 18.51
N MET A 71 -3.04 10.91 17.46
CA MET A 71 -2.60 11.00 16.08
C MET A 71 -3.24 12.20 15.42
N GLY A 72 -2.49 12.92 14.60
CA GLY A 72 -2.97 14.13 13.94
C GLY A 72 -2.52 14.23 12.48
N LEU A 73 -3.36 14.82 11.64
CA LEU A 73 -3.08 15.30 10.31
C LEU A 73 -3.45 16.78 10.24
N SER A 74 -2.55 17.59 9.71
CA SER A 74 -2.85 18.97 9.32
C SER A 74 -2.56 19.15 7.84
N ALA A 75 -3.46 19.80 7.11
CA ALA A 75 -3.26 20.19 5.72
C ALA A 75 -3.53 21.68 5.55
N GLY A 76 -2.66 22.37 4.79
CA GLY A 76 -2.74 23.79 4.50
C GLY A 76 -1.53 24.20 3.65
N ASP A 77 -1.63 25.31 2.91
CA ASP A 77 -0.57 25.83 2.02
C ASP A 77 0.00 24.75 1.07
N GLY A 78 -0.85 23.87 0.55
CA GLY A 78 -0.45 22.80 -0.35
C GLY A 78 0.36 21.68 0.31
N LYS A 79 0.51 21.66 1.64
CA LYS A 79 1.33 20.70 2.40
C LYS A 79 0.49 19.89 3.38
N ARG A 80 0.90 18.66 3.62
CA ARG A 80 0.36 17.80 4.68
C ARG A 80 1.44 17.52 5.71
N SER A 81 1.05 17.45 6.98
CA SER A 81 1.91 17.02 8.06
C SER A 81 1.18 16.09 9.00
N PHE A 82 1.87 15.06 9.46
CA PHE A 82 1.35 14.11 10.44
C PHE A 82 2.03 14.32 11.78
N SER A 83 1.32 13.97 12.85
CA SER A 83 1.86 13.98 14.19
C SER A 83 1.40 12.76 14.98
N ARG A 84 2.22 12.35 15.95
CA ARG A 84 1.96 11.30 16.90
C ARG A 84 2.38 11.77 18.30
N ASN A 85 1.45 11.78 19.25
CA ASN A 85 1.66 12.32 20.59
C ASN A 85 2.29 13.73 20.56
N GLY A 86 1.76 14.61 19.72
CA GLY A 86 2.23 15.97 19.55
C GLY A 86 3.56 16.14 18.78
N LYS A 87 4.27 15.05 18.46
CA LYS A 87 5.52 15.10 17.70
C LYS A 87 5.24 14.88 16.22
N ARG A 88 5.84 15.71 15.36
CA ARG A 88 5.75 15.57 13.90
C ARG A 88 6.38 14.27 13.46
N CYS A 89 5.72 13.57 12.53
CA CYS A 89 6.20 12.33 11.92
C CYS A 89 5.87 12.30 10.42
N SER A 90 6.38 11.29 9.72
CA SER A 90 6.03 11.01 8.32
C SER A 90 4.69 10.26 8.24
N ALA A 91 4.10 10.15 7.03
CA ALA A 91 2.96 9.29 6.77
C ALA A 91 3.26 7.81 7.15
N ALA A 92 4.50 7.36 6.95
CA ALA A 92 4.93 6.04 7.40
C ALA A 92 4.93 5.89 8.93
N GLY A 93 5.09 6.98 9.69
CA GLY A 93 5.09 6.99 11.15
C GLY A 93 3.70 6.80 11.79
N VAL A 94 2.62 7.02 11.03
CA VAL A 94 1.23 6.73 11.46
C VAL A 94 0.74 5.38 10.97
N ARG A 95 1.32 4.85 9.90
CA ARG A 95 0.93 3.58 9.31
C ARG A 95 1.16 2.41 10.27
N GLY A 96 0.17 1.53 10.40
CA GLY A 96 0.26 0.32 11.22
C GLY A 96 0.18 0.55 12.75
N VAL A 97 0.04 1.81 13.19
CA VAL A 97 -0.23 2.12 14.60
C VAL A 97 -1.61 1.60 14.98
N LEU A 98 -2.60 1.85 14.14
CA LEU A 98 -3.91 1.23 14.15
C LEU A 98 -4.11 0.60 12.76
N PRO A 99 -3.92 -0.72 12.60
CA PRO A 99 -4.19 -1.38 11.34
C PRO A 99 -5.66 -1.21 10.94
N SER A 100 -5.90 -0.84 9.70
CA SER A 100 -7.25 -0.60 9.20
C SER A 100 -7.43 -1.23 7.82
N VAL A 101 -8.61 -1.75 7.57
CA VAL A 101 -9.02 -2.25 6.25
C VAL A 101 -10.23 -1.45 5.81
N LEU A 102 -10.12 -0.82 4.66
CA LEU A 102 -11.24 -0.16 4.01
C LEU A 102 -11.78 -1.08 2.92
N PHE A 103 -13.09 -1.23 2.87
CA PHE A 103 -13.78 -1.85 1.75
C PHE A 103 -14.70 -0.82 1.09
N CYS A 104 -14.55 -0.61 -0.20
CA CYS A 104 -15.40 0.26 -1.01
C CYS A 104 -15.65 -0.39 -2.38
N PRO A 105 -16.62 0.10 -3.18
CA PRO A 105 -16.92 -0.47 -4.50
C PRO A 105 -15.71 -0.59 -5.43
N ASP A 106 -14.75 0.33 -5.35
CA ASP A 106 -13.53 0.32 -6.17
C ASP A 106 -12.62 -0.88 -5.86
N HIS A 107 -12.72 -1.48 -4.68
CA HIS A 107 -11.98 -2.70 -4.34
C HIS A 107 -12.45 -3.95 -5.09
N LEU A 108 -13.61 -3.90 -5.74
CA LEU A 108 -14.03 -4.94 -6.71
C LEU A 108 -13.05 -5.03 -7.90
N ASP A 109 -12.27 -3.98 -8.13
CA ASP A 109 -11.18 -3.98 -9.09
C ASP A 109 -10.10 -5.02 -8.80
N MET A 110 -9.93 -5.46 -7.54
CA MET A 110 -9.04 -6.57 -7.20
C MET A 110 -9.42 -7.88 -7.93
N VAL A 111 -10.72 -8.08 -8.19
CA VAL A 111 -11.21 -9.25 -8.92
C VAL A 111 -11.26 -8.98 -10.42
N LYS A 112 -11.67 -7.77 -10.82
CA LYS A 112 -11.95 -7.41 -12.21
C LYS A 112 -10.70 -7.01 -13.00
N ARG A 113 -9.72 -6.39 -12.33
CA ARG A 113 -8.50 -5.85 -12.98
C ARG A 113 -7.31 -6.79 -12.85
N GLY A 114 -6.19 -6.38 -13.47
CA GLY A 114 -4.96 -7.15 -13.55
C GLY A 114 -4.23 -7.35 -12.21
N ALA A 115 -3.16 -8.12 -12.27
CA ALA A 115 -2.36 -8.53 -11.11
C ALA A 115 -1.72 -7.35 -10.34
N SER A 116 -1.49 -6.20 -11.00
CA SER A 116 -0.95 -5.00 -10.36
C SER A 116 -1.84 -4.48 -9.23
N VAL A 117 -3.18 -4.48 -9.43
CA VAL A 117 -4.14 -4.04 -8.40
C VAL A 117 -4.12 -5.00 -7.20
N ARG A 118 -4.07 -6.32 -7.45
CA ARG A 118 -3.97 -7.32 -6.38
C ARG A 118 -2.67 -7.22 -5.61
N ARG A 119 -1.53 -7.00 -6.32
CA ARG A 119 -0.24 -6.78 -5.65
C ARG A 119 -0.25 -5.51 -4.79
N ALA A 120 -0.80 -4.41 -5.30
CA ALA A 120 -0.91 -3.17 -4.55
C ALA A 120 -1.73 -3.35 -3.26
N ALA A 121 -2.88 -4.04 -3.33
CA ALA A 121 -3.69 -4.33 -2.15
C ALA A 121 -2.95 -5.21 -1.12
N LEU A 122 -2.22 -6.24 -1.57
CA LEU A 122 -1.39 -7.07 -0.71
C LEU A 122 -0.27 -6.27 -0.05
N ASP A 123 0.38 -5.39 -0.81
CA ASP A 123 1.45 -4.52 -0.31
C ASP A 123 0.92 -3.50 0.69
N ASP A 124 -0.22 -2.87 0.44
CA ASP A 124 -0.86 -1.93 1.38
C ASP A 124 -1.17 -2.60 2.72
N PHE A 125 -1.65 -3.85 2.67
CA PHE A 125 -1.88 -4.63 3.87
C PHE A 125 -0.56 -4.99 4.58
N GLY A 126 0.42 -5.50 3.83
CA GLY A 126 1.74 -5.86 4.36
C GLY A 126 2.48 -4.69 5.00
N MET A 127 2.39 -3.51 4.39
CA MET A 127 3.01 -2.28 4.91
C MET A 127 2.42 -1.81 6.24
N GLN A 128 1.17 -2.12 6.53
CA GLN A 128 0.55 -1.83 7.84
C GLN A 128 1.02 -2.80 8.93
N LEU A 129 1.33 -4.05 8.55
CA LEU A 129 1.73 -5.09 9.49
C LEU A 129 3.21 -5.07 9.83
N SER A 130 4.06 -4.51 8.97
CA SER A 130 5.52 -4.55 9.13
C SER A 130 6.20 -3.33 8.54
N ALA A 131 6.96 -2.60 9.37
CA ALA A 131 7.81 -1.49 8.92
C ALA A 131 8.85 -1.97 7.90
N ARG A 132 9.44 -3.17 8.09
CA ARG A 132 10.38 -3.76 7.15
C ARG A 132 9.74 -4.04 5.79
N TYR A 133 8.51 -4.52 5.77
CA TYR A 133 7.76 -4.69 4.52
C TYR A 133 7.57 -3.33 3.83
N ALA A 134 7.17 -2.31 4.59
CA ALA A 134 6.97 -0.97 4.05
C ALA A 134 8.26 -0.38 3.46
N ASP A 135 9.40 -0.55 4.11
CA ASP A 135 10.70 -0.09 3.63
C ASP A 135 11.10 -0.79 2.32
N LEU A 136 10.88 -2.11 2.22
CA LEU A 136 11.16 -2.89 1.01
C LEU A 136 10.24 -2.46 -0.15
N ALA A 137 8.93 -2.35 0.08
CA ALA A 137 7.97 -1.94 -0.94
C ALA A 137 8.26 -0.52 -1.45
N ASN A 138 8.55 0.42 -0.53
CA ASN A 138 8.92 1.78 -0.89
C ASN A 138 10.26 1.84 -1.64
N THR A 139 11.24 1.03 -1.26
CA THR A 139 12.55 0.97 -1.94
C THR A 139 12.39 0.42 -3.35
N TYR A 140 11.67 -0.70 -3.51
CA TYR A 140 11.35 -1.26 -4.82
C TYR A 140 10.64 -0.23 -5.71
N GLY A 141 9.59 0.40 -5.21
CA GLY A 141 8.84 1.41 -5.96
C GLY A 141 9.70 2.62 -6.39
N ARG A 142 10.61 3.09 -5.53
CA ARG A 142 11.56 4.16 -5.88
C ARG A 142 12.54 3.71 -6.97
N CYS A 143 13.10 2.52 -6.88
CA CYS A 143 14.01 1.99 -7.89
C CYS A 143 13.32 1.89 -9.25
N VAL A 144 12.09 1.36 -9.30
CA VAL A 144 11.29 1.30 -10.54
C VAL A 144 11.00 2.71 -11.09
N THR A 145 10.63 3.66 -10.24
CA THR A 145 10.36 5.04 -10.65
C THR A 145 11.59 5.72 -11.24
N GLN A 146 12.75 5.56 -10.62
CA GLN A 146 14.02 6.15 -11.09
C GLN A 146 14.48 5.49 -12.40
N ARG A 147 14.36 4.16 -12.48
CA ARG A 147 14.66 3.44 -13.72
C ARG A 147 13.73 3.86 -14.87
N ASN A 148 12.44 4.02 -14.60
CA ASN A 148 11.49 4.52 -15.59
C ASN A 148 11.79 5.97 -16.03
N ALA A 149 12.33 6.82 -15.15
CA ALA A 149 12.79 8.14 -15.54
C ALA A 149 13.97 8.05 -16.51
N LEU A 150 14.95 7.16 -16.23
CA LEU A 150 16.08 6.92 -17.13
C LEU A 150 15.63 6.35 -18.48
N LEU A 151 14.71 5.39 -18.50
CA LEU A 151 14.18 4.78 -19.73
C LEU A 151 13.48 5.79 -20.66
N LYS A 152 13.04 6.94 -20.16
CA LYS A 152 12.40 8.01 -20.96
C LYS A 152 13.42 8.96 -21.59
N GLU A 153 14.68 8.87 -21.19
CA GLU A 153 15.73 9.70 -21.78
C GLU A 153 16.10 9.16 -23.19
N THR A 154 16.21 10.06 -24.16
CA THR A 154 16.51 9.71 -25.57
C THR A 154 17.88 9.09 -25.76
N TRP A 155 18.79 9.28 -24.79
CA TRP A 155 20.15 8.75 -24.79
C TRP A 155 20.31 7.48 -23.93
N CYS A 156 19.20 6.94 -23.40
CA CYS A 156 19.24 5.73 -22.57
C CYS A 156 19.75 4.55 -23.41
N CYS A 157 20.70 3.82 -22.85
CA CYS A 157 21.22 2.59 -23.42
C CYS A 157 21.28 1.48 -22.37
N ARG A 158 21.44 0.24 -22.81
CA ARG A 158 21.42 -0.97 -21.98
C ARG A 158 22.44 -0.94 -20.85
N GLU A 159 23.64 -0.42 -21.13
CA GLU A 159 24.75 -0.33 -20.18
C GLU A 159 24.42 0.55 -18.97
N MET A 160 23.54 1.53 -19.14
CA MET A 160 23.14 2.45 -18.06
C MET A 160 22.14 1.86 -17.08
N LEU A 161 21.48 0.76 -17.47
CA LEU A 161 20.43 0.13 -16.68
C LEU A 161 20.97 -0.78 -15.55
N GLY A 162 22.24 -1.23 -15.65
CA GLY A 162 22.81 -2.28 -14.80
C GLY A 162 22.67 -2.03 -13.29
N ALA A 163 23.01 -0.82 -12.83
CA ALA A 163 22.91 -0.47 -11.40
C ALA A 163 21.46 -0.44 -10.91
N TRP A 164 20.53 0.00 -11.76
CA TRP A 164 19.10 0.00 -11.44
C TRP A 164 18.52 -1.41 -11.49
N ASN A 165 18.95 -2.23 -12.44
CA ASN A 165 18.55 -3.64 -12.54
C ASN A 165 18.93 -4.40 -11.25
N ASP A 166 20.18 -4.25 -10.79
CA ASP A 166 20.64 -4.84 -9.52
C ASP A 166 19.79 -4.35 -8.32
N SER A 167 19.56 -3.04 -8.23
CA SER A 167 18.77 -2.46 -7.14
C SER A 167 17.33 -2.95 -7.12
N ILE A 168 16.69 -3.05 -8.30
CA ILE A 168 15.34 -3.58 -8.46
C ILE A 168 15.31 -5.07 -8.09
N ALA A 169 16.26 -5.86 -8.56
CA ALA A 169 16.32 -7.29 -8.28
C ALA A 169 16.54 -7.58 -6.79
N ARG A 170 17.41 -6.81 -6.11
CA ARG A 170 17.61 -6.93 -4.65
C ARG A 170 16.36 -6.59 -3.84
N ALA A 171 15.74 -5.45 -4.13
CA ALA A 171 14.54 -5.03 -3.41
C ALA A 171 13.33 -5.91 -3.76
N GLY A 172 13.17 -6.25 -5.04
CA GLY A 172 12.05 -7.05 -5.55
C GLY A 172 12.08 -8.49 -5.08
N SER A 173 13.26 -9.14 -5.05
CA SER A 173 13.40 -10.50 -4.53
C SER A 173 13.06 -10.58 -3.04
N ALA A 174 13.54 -9.63 -2.25
CA ALA A 174 13.20 -9.55 -0.83
C ALA A 174 11.69 -9.28 -0.64
N LEU A 175 11.09 -8.38 -1.42
CA LEU A 175 9.66 -8.09 -1.36
C LEU A 175 8.82 -9.31 -1.75
N LEU A 176 9.24 -10.10 -2.75
CA LEU A 176 8.56 -11.34 -3.15
C LEU A 176 8.49 -12.33 -1.99
N VAL A 177 9.59 -12.56 -1.28
CA VAL A 177 9.60 -13.44 -0.10
C VAL A 177 8.61 -12.97 0.96
N HIS A 178 8.55 -11.65 1.19
CA HIS A 178 7.60 -11.09 2.14
C HIS A 178 6.13 -11.20 1.68
N ARG A 179 5.84 -11.04 0.38
CA ARG A 179 4.51 -11.24 -0.20
C ARG A 179 4.04 -12.68 -0.04
N LEU A 180 4.91 -13.66 -0.34
CA LEU A 180 4.59 -15.07 -0.18
C LEU A 180 4.29 -15.42 1.27
N ALA A 181 5.15 -15.01 2.21
CA ALA A 181 4.93 -15.24 3.63
C ALA A 181 3.65 -14.58 4.16
N LEU A 182 3.27 -13.41 3.63
CA LEU A 182 2.01 -12.76 3.98
C LEU A 182 0.81 -13.52 3.42
N LEU A 183 0.89 -13.96 2.16
CA LEU A 183 -0.17 -14.70 1.51
C LEU A 183 -0.45 -16.04 2.20
N ASP A 184 0.61 -16.76 2.60
CA ASP A 184 0.49 -18.01 3.37
C ASP A 184 -0.27 -17.78 4.68
N ARG A 185 0.04 -16.70 5.40
CA ARG A 185 -0.67 -16.34 6.63
C ARG A 185 -2.13 -15.99 6.38
N LEU A 186 -2.43 -15.36 5.25
CA LEU A 186 -3.79 -14.94 4.90
C LEU A 186 -4.64 -16.09 4.35
N ALA A 187 -4.05 -17.09 3.71
CA ALA A 187 -4.76 -18.15 2.99
C ALA A 187 -5.82 -18.88 3.85
N GLY A 188 -5.46 -19.21 5.09
CA GLY A 188 -6.39 -19.83 6.05
C GLY A 188 -7.57 -18.93 6.42
N HIS A 189 -7.31 -17.65 6.66
CA HIS A 189 -8.33 -16.65 6.99
C HIS A 189 -9.27 -16.39 5.81
N VAL A 190 -8.72 -16.28 4.59
CA VAL A 190 -9.53 -16.12 3.37
C VAL A 190 -10.45 -17.30 3.16
N ARG A 191 -9.94 -18.53 3.32
CA ARG A 191 -10.75 -19.74 3.20
C ARG A 191 -11.87 -19.78 4.23
N ALA A 192 -11.57 -19.49 5.48
CA ALA A 192 -12.56 -19.46 6.55
C ALA A 192 -13.64 -18.39 6.34
N ALA A 193 -13.24 -17.16 5.98
CA ALA A 193 -14.17 -16.07 5.72
C ALA A 193 -15.07 -16.35 4.49
N TYR A 194 -14.48 -16.88 3.42
CA TYR A 194 -15.24 -17.22 2.22
C TYR A 194 -16.27 -18.32 2.47
N GLY A 195 -15.91 -19.36 3.23
CA GLY A 195 -16.83 -20.43 3.60
C GLY A 195 -18.04 -19.98 4.43
N GLN A 196 -17.93 -18.83 5.15
CA GLN A 196 -19.07 -18.22 5.86
C GLN A 196 -20.05 -17.49 4.91
N VAL A 197 -19.56 -17.01 3.77
CA VAL A 197 -20.34 -16.22 2.80
C VAL A 197 -20.92 -17.12 1.70
N ALA A 198 -20.14 -18.06 1.20
CA ALA A 198 -20.48 -18.95 0.09
C ALA A 198 -20.48 -20.40 0.54
N SER A 199 -21.62 -20.85 1.08
CA SER A 199 -21.78 -22.23 1.58
C SER A 199 -21.53 -23.24 0.47
N GLY A 200 -20.61 -24.18 0.69
CA GLY A 200 -20.31 -25.27 -0.23
C GLY A 200 -19.25 -24.95 -1.29
N GLU A 201 -18.71 -23.75 -1.29
CA GLU A 201 -17.61 -23.36 -2.18
C GLU A 201 -16.30 -23.21 -1.40
N ALA A 202 -15.16 -23.50 -2.06
CA ALA A 202 -13.83 -23.34 -1.50
C ALA A 202 -13.09 -22.20 -2.23
N ALA A 203 -12.58 -21.22 -1.47
CA ALA A 203 -11.67 -20.23 -1.99
C ALA A 203 -10.23 -20.61 -1.69
N ASN A 204 -9.36 -20.54 -2.68
CA ASN A 204 -7.93 -20.67 -2.52
C ASN A 204 -7.25 -19.44 -3.10
N VAL A 205 -6.18 -19.02 -2.43
CA VAL A 205 -5.31 -17.93 -2.92
C VAL A 205 -3.92 -18.49 -3.16
N SER A 206 -3.34 -18.12 -4.29
CA SER A 206 -1.97 -18.48 -4.66
C SER A 206 -1.27 -17.29 -5.31
N TYR A 207 0.04 -17.30 -5.27
CA TYR A 207 0.85 -16.27 -5.93
C TYR A 207 1.26 -16.75 -7.32
N ALA A 208 0.77 -16.07 -8.35
CA ALA A 208 1.23 -16.26 -9.72
C ALA A 208 2.39 -15.31 -10.00
N SER A 209 3.59 -15.86 -10.17
CA SER A 209 4.80 -15.10 -10.47
C SER A 209 4.97 -14.91 -11.97
N THR A 210 5.40 -13.70 -12.39
CA THR A 210 5.86 -13.45 -13.78
C THR A 210 7.28 -13.92 -14.02
N LEU A 211 8.00 -14.35 -12.96
CA LEU A 211 9.37 -14.87 -13.06
C LEU A 211 9.43 -16.37 -13.44
N GLY A 212 8.29 -17.00 -13.62
CA GLY A 212 8.11 -18.44 -13.82
C GLY A 212 7.64 -19.16 -12.57
N ASP A 213 7.65 -20.49 -12.59
CA ASP A 213 7.23 -21.32 -11.49
C ASP A 213 8.12 -21.11 -10.27
N LEU A 214 7.49 -20.91 -9.12
CA LEU A 214 8.21 -20.72 -7.85
C LEU A 214 8.89 -22.05 -7.45
N PRO A 215 10.16 -22.03 -7.05
CA PRO A 215 10.84 -23.21 -6.59
C PRO A 215 10.19 -23.75 -5.31
N GLN A 216 10.16 -25.07 -5.17
CA GLN A 216 9.68 -25.76 -3.97
C GLN A 216 10.81 -25.81 -2.94
N VAL A 217 11.10 -24.66 -2.31
CA VAL A 217 12.16 -24.50 -1.32
C VAL A 217 11.58 -23.96 -0.01
N GLU A 218 12.05 -24.47 1.12
CA GLU A 218 11.65 -23.99 2.45
C GLU A 218 12.51 -22.82 2.92
N ASP A 219 13.75 -22.75 2.44
CA ASP A 219 14.67 -21.69 2.81
C ASP A 219 14.34 -20.39 2.07
N ARG A 220 14.08 -19.35 2.86
CA ARG A 220 13.75 -18.01 2.35
C ARG A 220 14.93 -17.32 1.67
N GLU A 221 16.16 -17.60 2.07
CA GLU A 221 17.33 -17.01 1.40
C GLU A 221 17.59 -17.69 0.06
N GLU A 222 17.35 -18.99 -0.06
CA GLU A 222 17.39 -19.71 -1.33
C GLU A 222 16.32 -19.17 -2.31
N LEU A 223 15.09 -19.03 -1.83
CA LEU A 223 13.99 -18.43 -2.63
C LEU A 223 14.33 -17.01 -3.08
N LYS A 224 14.89 -16.20 -2.19
CA LYS A 224 15.31 -14.84 -2.51
C LYS A 224 16.44 -14.81 -3.53
N GLY A 225 17.42 -15.70 -3.42
CA GLY A 225 18.51 -15.87 -4.40
C GLY A 225 17.96 -16.21 -5.78
N TRP A 226 17.09 -17.22 -5.86
CA TRP A 226 16.41 -17.59 -7.10
C TRP A 226 15.65 -16.40 -7.71
N ALA A 227 14.87 -15.69 -6.91
CA ALA A 227 14.09 -14.54 -7.39
C ALA A 227 14.98 -13.41 -7.89
N TYR A 228 16.10 -13.15 -7.21
CA TYR A 228 17.08 -12.15 -7.63
C TYR A 228 17.66 -12.46 -9.02
N GLU A 229 18.14 -13.68 -9.22
CA GLU A 229 18.68 -14.12 -10.51
C GLU A 229 17.63 -14.06 -11.64
N ARG A 230 16.42 -14.51 -11.35
CA ARG A 230 15.31 -14.47 -12.33
C ARG A 230 14.89 -13.05 -12.67
N MET A 231 14.87 -12.13 -11.70
CA MET A 231 14.57 -10.71 -11.96
C MET A 231 15.66 -10.05 -12.80
N LEU A 232 16.93 -10.32 -12.51
CA LEU A 232 18.04 -9.81 -13.33
C LEU A 232 17.95 -10.30 -14.77
N ALA A 233 17.72 -11.60 -14.95
CA ALA A 233 17.57 -12.19 -16.27
C ALA A 233 16.39 -11.59 -17.06
N ALA A 234 15.22 -11.41 -16.42
CA ALA A 234 14.06 -10.81 -17.04
C ALA A 234 14.28 -9.35 -17.42
N LEU A 235 14.92 -8.56 -16.55
CA LEU A 235 15.25 -7.14 -16.82
C LEU A 235 16.27 -7.01 -17.97
N ASP A 236 17.19 -7.95 -18.12
CA ASP A 236 18.13 -7.96 -19.22
C ASP A 236 17.47 -8.41 -20.53
N GLU A 237 16.64 -9.43 -20.49
CA GLU A 237 15.90 -9.94 -21.64
C GLU A 237 14.97 -8.89 -22.24
N HIS A 238 14.27 -8.13 -21.40
CA HIS A 238 13.31 -7.13 -21.84
C HIS A 238 13.92 -5.74 -22.07
N ALA A 239 15.21 -5.52 -21.84
CA ALA A 239 15.84 -4.20 -21.84
C ALA A 239 15.54 -3.38 -23.10
N ASP A 240 15.66 -3.98 -24.31
CA ASP A 240 15.44 -3.27 -25.57
C ASP A 240 13.96 -2.89 -25.78
N GLU A 241 13.04 -3.70 -25.29
CA GLU A 241 11.62 -3.40 -25.35
C GLU A 241 11.27 -2.29 -24.35
N GLU A 242 11.83 -2.36 -23.14
CA GLU A 242 11.64 -1.35 -22.09
C GLU A 242 12.19 0.02 -22.48
N ILE A 243 13.36 0.07 -23.15
CA ILE A 243 13.92 1.31 -23.72
C ILE A 243 12.96 1.90 -24.76
N ARG A 244 12.43 1.07 -25.66
CA ARG A 244 11.45 1.55 -26.66
C ARG A 244 10.16 2.06 -26.04
N ARG A 245 9.69 1.44 -24.95
CA ARG A 245 8.42 1.77 -24.29
C ARG A 245 8.57 2.86 -23.21
N GLY A 246 9.78 3.13 -22.74
CA GLY A 246 10.05 4.06 -21.65
C GLY A 246 9.52 3.60 -20.29
N VAL A 247 9.36 2.27 -20.09
CA VAL A 247 8.76 1.71 -18.86
C VAL A 247 9.29 0.31 -18.59
N THR A 248 9.52 0.01 -17.33
CA THR A 248 9.85 -1.33 -16.82
C THR A 248 8.63 -2.27 -16.96
N LEU A 249 8.82 -3.47 -17.54
CA LEU A 249 7.79 -4.48 -17.82
C LEU A 249 7.55 -5.44 -16.65
#